data_0aa4787db94d67faaded68f9b8cdad93
#
_entry.id   0aa4787db94d67faaded68f9b8cdad93
#
_cell.length_a   1.000
_cell.length_b   1.000
_cell.length_c   1.000
_cell.angle_alpha   90.00
_cell.angle_beta   90.00
_cell.angle_gamma   90.00
#
_symmetry.space_group_name_H-M   'P 1'
#
loop_
_entity.id
_entity.type
_entity.pdbx_description
1 polymer ?
#
loop_
_entity_poly.entity_id
_entity_poly.type
_entity_poly.pdbx_seq_one_letter_code
_entity_poly.pdbx_strand_id
1 'polypeptide(L)'
;MTDITAIIAIAERIHPDLFERPDVFAEKMRLFPDGCRVLVGDEGIVGYGLAHPWKQHQIPPLDCFLASLPDDADCLYVHDVAVLPFARGGVAAAYIRTLEQLARSSGAVLALVSVYATRSLWEQFGFRSVTTNAELRAKLACYGEAATYMLWDLAAAQSSRPPTPMTPSESADQAQT
;
A
#
# COMPACT_ATOMS: atom_id res chain seq x y z
N MET A 1 6.52 -0.66 22.02
CA MET A 1 5.23 -0.23 22.60
C MET A 1 4.95 1.27 22.46
N THR A 2 5.96 2.11 22.33
CA THR A 2 5.83 3.57 22.12
C THR A 2 5.23 3.97 20.77
N ASP A 3 5.45 3.18 19.73
CA ASP A 3 5.05 3.53 18.36
C ASP A 3 3.53 3.45 18.14
N ILE A 4 2.84 2.51 18.78
CA ILE A 4 1.38 2.34 18.63
C ILE A 4 0.62 3.59 19.06
N THR A 5 1.01 4.23 20.17
CA THR A 5 0.34 5.44 20.64
C THR A 5 0.46 6.58 19.62
N ALA A 6 1.65 6.75 19.04
CA ALA A 6 1.89 7.77 18.01
C ALA A 6 1.12 7.44 16.71
N ILE A 7 1.11 6.16 16.30
CA ILE A 7 0.37 5.69 15.11
C ILE A 7 -1.12 6.00 15.28
N ILE A 8 -1.73 5.65 16.41
CA ILE A 8 -3.16 5.90 16.67
C ILE A 8 -3.47 7.40 16.64
N ALA A 9 -2.65 8.24 17.27
CA ALA A 9 -2.86 9.69 17.23
C ALA A 9 -2.79 10.26 15.80
N ILE A 10 -1.96 9.68 14.92
CA ILE A 10 -1.90 10.05 13.51
C ILE A 10 -3.13 9.52 12.77
N ALA A 11 -3.54 8.26 13.01
CA ALA A 11 -4.72 7.65 12.40
C ALA A 11 -5.99 8.48 12.69
N GLU A 12 -6.26 8.79 13.94
CA GLU A 12 -7.40 9.61 14.35
C GLU A 12 -7.42 10.99 13.70
N ARG A 13 -6.24 11.57 13.46
CA ARG A 13 -6.11 12.89 12.83
C ARG A 13 -6.32 12.86 11.31
N ILE A 14 -5.87 11.80 10.66
CA ILE A 14 -5.89 11.68 9.18
C ILE A 14 -7.14 10.96 8.69
N HIS A 15 -7.63 9.98 9.46
CA HIS A 15 -8.77 9.13 9.15
C HIS A 15 -9.84 9.17 10.26
N PRO A 16 -10.41 10.35 10.59
CA PRO A 16 -11.30 10.52 11.75
C PRO A 16 -12.57 9.66 11.69
N ASP A 17 -13.00 9.28 10.49
CA ASP A 17 -14.21 8.48 10.28
C ASP A 17 -13.94 6.97 10.16
N LEU A 18 -12.66 6.55 10.20
CA LEU A 18 -12.22 5.16 10.01
C LEU A 18 -11.45 4.67 11.23
N PHE A 19 -12.09 4.73 12.39
CA PHE A 19 -11.47 4.35 13.64
C PHE A 19 -11.17 2.85 13.71
N GLU A 20 -9.96 2.51 14.15
CA GLU A 20 -9.58 1.15 14.57
C GLU A 20 -8.85 1.21 15.93
N ARG A 21 -9.14 0.22 16.79
CA ARG A 21 -8.54 0.13 18.13
C ARG A 21 -7.02 -0.15 18.08
N PRO A 22 -6.26 0.30 19.09
CA PRO A 22 -4.82 0.07 19.15
C PRO A 22 -4.40 -1.40 19.10
N ASP A 23 -5.17 -2.29 19.70
CA ASP A 23 -4.92 -3.74 19.71
C ASP A 23 -5.11 -4.40 18.33
N VAL A 24 -6.03 -3.85 17.51
CA VAL A 24 -6.25 -4.27 16.13
C VAL A 24 -5.06 -3.87 15.25
N PHE A 25 -4.51 -2.66 15.41
CA PHE A 25 -3.26 -2.26 14.76
C PHE A 25 -2.08 -3.14 15.20
N ALA A 26 -1.95 -3.36 16.50
CA ALA A 26 -0.87 -4.19 17.06
C ALA A 26 -0.90 -5.63 16.54
N GLU A 27 -2.09 -6.21 16.36
CA GLU A 27 -2.24 -7.54 15.77
C GLU A 27 -1.73 -7.58 14.33
N LYS A 28 -2.16 -6.64 13.47
CA LYS A 28 -1.74 -6.58 12.07
C LYS A 28 -0.21 -6.45 11.96
N MET A 29 0.38 -5.58 12.78
CA MET A 29 1.84 -5.40 12.86
C MET A 29 2.57 -6.68 13.30
N ARG A 30 2.00 -7.45 14.23
CA ARG A 30 2.55 -8.73 14.68
C ARG A 30 2.43 -9.82 13.61
N LEU A 31 1.33 -9.84 12.88
CA LEU A 31 1.07 -10.84 11.84
C LEU A 31 1.98 -10.65 10.62
N PHE A 32 2.28 -9.41 10.23
CA PHE A 32 3.13 -9.12 9.08
C PHE A 32 4.01 -7.88 9.29
N PRO A 33 5.07 -7.97 10.08
CA PRO A 33 5.96 -6.85 10.39
C PRO A 33 6.68 -6.29 9.15
N ASP A 34 6.92 -7.10 8.12
CA ASP A 34 7.58 -6.67 6.89
C ASP A 34 6.78 -5.63 6.10
N GLY A 35 5.46 -5.66 6.22
CA GLY A 35 4.55 -4.67 5.62
C GLY A 35 4.35 -3.40 6.44
N CYS A 36 4.95 -3.31 7.62
CA CYS A 36 4.74 -2.20 8.53
C CYS A 36 5.96 -1.28 8.58
N ARG A 37 5.73 0.03 8.48
CA ARG A 37 6.78 1.06 8.54
C ARG A 37 6.27 2.29 9.27
N VAL A 38 7.18 2.98 9.93
CA VAL A 38 6.96 4.33 10.46
C VAL A 38 7.86 5.33 9.76
N LEU A 39 7.37 6.53 9.59
CA LEU A 39 8.14 7.69 9.17
C LEU A 39 8.50 8.49 10.40
N VAL A 40 9.80 8.65 10.64
CA VAL A 40 10.32 9.40 11.78
C VAL A 40 10.80 10.76 11.29
N GLY A 41 10.28 11.83 11.88
CA GLY A 41 10.77 13.21 11.74
C GLY A 41 11.57 13.65 12.96
N ASP A 42 11.92 14.94 13.02
CA ASP A 42 12.76 15.49 14.09
C ASP A 42 12.12 15.36 15.49
N GLU A 43 10.79 15.43 15.58
CA GLU A 43 10.05 15.39 16.84
C GLU A 43 9.36 14.04 17.12
N GLY A 44 9.68 12.99 16.34
CA GLY A 44 9.11 11.65 16.50
C GLY A 44 8.40 11.12 15.26
N ILE A 45 7.44 10.19 15.45
CA ILE A 45 6.71 9.57 14.33
C ILE A 45 5.74 10.58 13.72
N VAL A 46 5.83 10.78 12.41
CA VAL A 46 5.04 11.73 11.62
C VAL A 46 4.21 11.04 10.51
N GLY A 47 4.33 9.74 10.41
CA GLY A 47 3.54 8.93 9.48
C GLY A 47 3.78 7.44 9.68
N TYR A 48 2.92 6.64 9.09
CA TYR A 48 3.05 5.18 9.09
C TYR A 48 2.44 4.58 7.82
N GLY A 49 2.79 3.33 7.58
CA GLY A 49 2.14 2.48 6.60
C GLY A 49 1.99 1.07 7.14
N LEU A 50 0.85 0.44 6.85
CA LEU A 50 0.45 -0.87 7.29
C LEU A 50 -0.07 -1.67 6.10
N ALA A 51 0.54 -2.82 5.82
CA ALA A 51 0.11 -3.74 4.78
C ALA A 51 0.27 -5.18 5.24
N HIS A 52 -0.50 -6.09 4.67
CA HIS A 52 -0.44 -7.52 4.98
C HIS A 52 -0.91 -8.37 3.78
N PRO A 53 -0.48 -9.64 3.66
CA PRO A 53 -1.05 -10.57 2.71
C PRO A 53 -2.56 -10.71 2.88
N TRP A 54 -3.30 -10.74 1.76
CA TRP A 54 -4.76 -10.86 1.77
C TRP A 54 -5.26 -11.44 0.44
N LYS A 55 -6.59 -11.46 0.27
CA LYS A 55 -7.23 -11.92 -0.97
C LYS A 55 -7.76 -10.76 -1.79
N GLN A 56 -7.54 -10.81 -3.09
CA GLN A 56 -8.11 -9.85 -4.04
C GLN A 56 -9.64 -9.84 -3.94
N HIS A 57 -10.22 -8.67 -4.19
CA HIS A 57 -11.66 -8.41 -4.12
C HIS A 57 -12.28 -8.65 -2.75
N GLN A 58 -11.47 -8.82 -1.72
CA GLN A 58 -11.92 -8.86 -0.32
C GLN A 58 -11.32 -7.68 0.45
N ILE A 59 -12.19 -7.01 1.22
CA ILE A 59 -11.78 -5.92 2.10
C ILE A 59 -11.84 -6.45 3.53
N PRO A 60 -10.74 -6.38 4.32
CA PRO A 60 -10.79 -6.69 5.74
C PRO A 60 -11.84 -5.80 6.43
N PRO A 61 -12.63 -6.33 7.38
CA PRO A 61 -13.55 -5.50 8.15
C PRO A 61 -12.78 -4.45 8.96
N LEU A 62 -13.32 -3.23 9.05
CA LEU A 62 -12.79 -2.19 9.93
C LEU A 62 -12.90 -2.61 11.40
N ASP A 63 -11.91 -2.23 12.18
CA ASP A 63 -11.81 -2.50 13.63
C ASP A 63 -11.98 -3.97 14.01
N CYS A 64 -11.51 -4.89 13.16
CA CYS A 64 -11.58 -6.32 13.40
C CYS A 64 -10.19 -6.97 13.40
N PHE A 65 -10.02 -7.94 14.28
CA PHE A 65 -8.86 -8.83 14.26
C PHE A 65 -8.90 -9.70 13.00
N LEU A 66 -7.74 -9.89 12.38
CA LEU A 66 -7.57 -10.84 11.27
C LEU A 66 -7.44 -12.29 11.77
N ALA A 67 -7.04 -12.47 13.02
CA ALA A 67 -6.69 -13.72 13.68
C ALA A 67 -5.49 -14.44 13.04
N SER A 68 -5.49 -14.62 11.74
CA SER A 68 -4.39 -15.15 10.92
C SER A 68 -4.40 -14.55 9.53
N LEU A 69 -3.29 -14.67 8.81
CA LEU A 69 -3.22 -14.35 7.40
C LEU A 69 -3.69 -15.54 6.57
N PRO A 70 -4.34 -15.33 5.40
CA PRO A 70 -4.74 -16.41 4.52
C PRO A 70 -3.53 -17.17 3.96
N ASP A 71 -3.54 -18.50 4.02
CA ASP A 71 -2.49 -19.34 3.43
C ASP A 71 -2.45 -19.23 1.89
N ASP A 72 -3.60 -18.92 1.29
CA ASP A 72 -3.82 -18.72 -0.14
C ASP A 72 -3.98 -17.24 -0.50
N ALA A 73 -3.26 -16.35 0.20
CA ALA A 73 -3.19 -14.93 -0.12
C ALA A 73 -2.68 -14.74 -1.56
N ASP A 74 -3.36 -13.89 -2.33
CA ASP A 74 -3.05 -13.59 -3.73
C ASP A 74 -2.78 -12.10 -3.99
N CYS A 75 -2.74 -11.28 -2.94
CA CYS A 75 -2.31 -9.90 -2.98
C CYS A 75 -1.66 -9.46 -1.67
N LEU A 76 -0.90 -8.37 -1.74
CA LEU A 76 -0.50 -7.59 -0.58
C LEU A 76 -1.48 -6.42 -0.43
N TYR A 77 -2.28 -6.44 0.63
CA TYR A 77 -3.29 -5.42 0.90
C TYR A 77 -2.67 -4.28 1.69
N VAL A 78 -2.70 -3.08 1.13
CA VAL A 78 -2.31 -1.84 1.80
C VAL A 78 -3.48 -1.42 2.70
N HIS A 79 -3.35 -1.75 3.98
CA HIS A 79 -4.44 -1.61 4.95
C HIS A 79 -4.64 -0.14 5.33
N ASP A 80 -3.55 0.55 5.65
CA ASP A 80 -3.59 1.97 6.00
C ASP A 80 -2.26 2.67 5.70
N VAL A 81 -2.33 3.92 5.26
CA VAL A 81 -1.17 4.81 5.06
C VAL A 81 -1.55 6.22 5.47
N ALA A 82 -0.93 6.71 6.52
CA ALA A 82 -1.14 8.06 7.01
C ALA A 82 0.17 8.83 7.19
N VAL A 83 0.21 10.07 6.70
CA VAL A 83 1.34 10.99 6.86
C VAL A 83 0.81 12.37 7.25
N LEU A 84 1.37 12.95 8.31
CA LEU A 84 0.99 14.28 8.74
C LEU A 84 1.24 15.31 7.62
N PRO A 85 0.38 16.33 7.45
CA PRO A 85 0.42 17.24 6.30
C PRO A 85 1.78 17.89 6.07
N PHE A 86 2.47 18.28 7.13
CA PHE A 86 3.77 18.94 7.05
C PHE A 86 4.93 18.00 6.64
N ALA A 87 4.75 16.68 6.81
CA ALA A 87 5.74 15.67 6.47
C ALA A 87 5.50 15.03 5.09
N ARG A 88 4.46 15.48 4.36
CA ARG A 88 4.19 15.04 2.98
C ARG A 88 5.30 15.55 2.05
N GLY A 89 5.55 14.86 0.96
CA GLY A 89 6.60 15.27 0.02
C GLY A 89 7.32 14.06 -0.60
N GLY A 90 6.54 13.08 -1.06
CA GLY A 90 7.10 11.90 -1.72
C GLY A 90 7.46 10.73 -0.80
N VAL A 91 7.29 10.87 0.53
CA VAL A 91 7.59 9.80 1.50
C VAL A 91 6.70 8.58 1.32
N ALA A 92 5.43 8.75 0.94
CA ALA A 92 4.54 7.67 0.58
C ALA A 92 5.11 6.84 -0.58
N ALA A 93 5.77 7.47 -1.55
CA ALA A 93 6.40 6.77 -2.67
C ALA A 93 7.52 5.81 -2.22
N ALA A 94 8.28 6.17 -1.18
CA ALA A 94 9.30 5.28 -0.63
C ALA A 94 8.67 4.03 0.00
N TYR A 95 7.59 4.20 0.76
CA TYR A 95 6.85 3.08 1.34
C TYR A 95 6.22 2.21 0.24
N ILE A 96 5.55 2.80 -0.76
CA ILE A 96 4.94 2.05 -1.86
C ILE A 96 5.99 1.24 -2.64
N ARG A 97 7.20 1.76 -2.86
CA ARG A 97 8.31 0.98 -3.46
C ARG A 97 8.71 -0.22 -2.62
N THR A 98 8.70 -0.09 -1.29
CA THR A 98 8.94 -1.25 -0.40
C THR A 98 7.85 -2.31 -0.57
N LEU A 99 6.58 -1.90 -0.62
CA LEU A 99 5.46 -2.80 -0.84
C LEU A 99 5.50 -3.46 -2.23
N GLU A 100 5.91 -2.70 -3.25
CA GLU A 100 6.13 -3.24 -4.60
C GLU A 100 7.16 -4.38 -4.59
N GLN A 101 8.27 -4.20 -3.88
CA GLN A 101 9.30 -5.25 -3.74
C GLN A 101 8.77 -6.48 -3.00
N LEU A 102 8.04 -6.28 -1.90
CA LEU A 102 7.42 -7.37 -1.14
C LEU A 102 6.37 -8.11 -1.97
N ALA A 103 5.52 -7.40 -2.70
CA ALA A 103 4.48 -8.00 -3.52
C ALA A 103 5.05 -8.85 -4.66
N ARG A 104 6.19 -8.45 -5.26
CA ARG A 104 6.86 -9.25 -6.31
C ARG A 104 7.30 -10.63 -5.84
N SER A 105 7.61 -10.79 -4.55
CA SER A 105 7.94 -12.09 -3.96
C SER A 105 6.72 -12.95 -3.61
N SER A 106 5.50 -12.37 -3.60
CA SER A 106 4.28 -12.99 -3.06
C SER A 106 3.11 -13.09 -4.04
N GLY A 107 3.34 -12.91 -5.36
CA GLY A 107 2.25 -13.00 -6.35
C GLY A 107 1.96 -11.70 -7.11
N ALA A 108 2.72 -10.64 -6.87
CA ALA A 108 2.81 -9.43 -7.71
C ALA A 108 1.54 -8.56 -7.83
N VAL A 109 0.58 -8.61 -6.90
CA VAL A 109 -0.57 -7.71 -6.88
C VAL A 109 -0.62 -6.92 -5.57
N LEU A 110 -0.81 -5.61 -5.68
CA LEU A 110 -1.14 -4.73 -4.55
C LEU A 110 -2.62 -4.37 -4.60
N ALA A 111 -3.29 -4.35 -3.45
CA ALA A 111 -4.69 -3.98 -3.30
C ALA A 111 -4.87 -2.92 -2.23
N LEU A 112 -5.87 -2.04 -2.38
CA LEU A 112 -6.25 -1.06 -1.34
C LEU A 112 -7.69 -0.56 -1.52
N VAL A 113 -8.19 0.10 -0.48
CA VAL A 113 -9.34 1.01 -0.58
C VAL A 113 -8.83 2.44 -0.52
N SER A 114 -9.01 3.18 -1.61
CA SER A 114 -8.80 4.63 -1.63
C SER A 114 -9.97 5.32 -0.94
N VAL A 115 -9.68 6.17 0.02
CA VAL A 115 -10.66 6.96 0.79
C VAL A 115 -10.42 8.47 0.61
N TYR A 116 -11.35 9.31 1.07
CA TYR A 116 -11.20 10.77 1.06
C TYR A 116 -10.82 11.35 -0.31
N ALA A 117 -11.35 10.78 -1.39
CA ALA A 117 -11.08 11.18 -2.78
C ALA A 117 -9.58 11.12 -3.18
N THR A 118 -8.78 10.28 -2.54
CA THR A 118 -7.34 10.13 -2.86
C THR A 118 -7.05 9.23 -4.06
N ARG A 119 -8.06 8.80 -4.83
CA ARG A 119 -7.92 7.92 -5.99
C ARG A 119 -6.84 8.38 -6.97
N SER A 120 -6.81 9.66 -7.33
CA SER A 120 -5.83 10.20 -8.27
C SER A 120 -4.38 10.10 -7.76
N LEU A 121 -4.17 10.14 -6.44
CA LEU A 121 -2.87 9.89 -5.84
C LEU A 121 -2.42 8.44 -6.06
N TRP A 122 -3.30 7.49 -5.82
CA TRP A 122 -3.00 6.06 -6.00
C TRP A 122 -2.81 5.69 -7.49
N GLU A 123 -3.55 6.33 -8.39
CA GLU A 123 -3.39 6.15 -9.84
C GLU A 123 -1.97 6.53 -10.32
N GLN A 124 -1.31 7.51 -9.68
CA GLN A 124 0.07 7.90 -9.99
C GLN A 124 1.09 6.80 -9.68
N PHE A 125 0.80 5.95 -8.70
CA PHE A 125 1.63 4.79 -8.37
C PHE A 125 1.38 3.57 -9.27
N GLY A 126 0.30 3.56 -10.02
CA GLY A 126 -0.06 2.45 -10.91
C GLY A 126 -1.32 1.70 -10.54
N PHE A 127 -1.94 2.04 -9.40
CA PHE A 127 -3.23 1.46 -9.03
C PHE A 127 -4.33 1.83 -10.02
N ARG A 128 -5.28 0.92 -10.22
CA ARG A 128 -6.46 1.14 -11.08
C ARG A 128 -7.71 0.73 -10.34
N SER A 129 -8.77 1.52 -10.49
CA SER A 129 -10.09 1.16 -10.00
C SER A 129 -10.59 -0.09 -10.71
N VAL A 130 -11.18 -1.01 -9.98
CA VAL A 130 -11.74 -2.24 -10.54
C VAL A 130 -13.25 -2.28 -10.40
N THR A 131 -13.91 -2.99 -11.31
CA THR A 131 -15.35 -3.22 -11.22
C THR A 131 -15.67 -4.03 -9.97
N THR A 132 -16.61 -3.53 -9.17
CA THR A 132 -17.01 -4.13 -7.91
C THR A 132 -18.30 -4.92 -8.06
N ASN A 133 -18.36 -6.11 -7.46
CA ASN A 133 -19.60 -6.87 -7.29
C ASN A 133 -20.46 -6.27 -6.16
N ALA A 134 -21.64 -6.84 -5.93
CA ALA A 134 -22.57 -6.32 -4.91
C ALA A 134 -22.00 -6.40 -3.48
N GLU A 135 -21.27 -7.49 -3.16
CA GLU A 135 -20.65 -7.67 -1.84
C GLU A 135 -19.55 -6.65 -1.58
N LEU A 136 -18.65 -6.46 -2.54
CA LEU A 136 -17.55 -5.49 -2.42
C LEU A 136 -18.08 -4.06 -2.32
N ARG A 137 -19.16 -3.72 -3.07
CA ARG A 137 -19.84 -2.41 -2.94
C ARG A 137 -20.43 -2.19 -1.56
N ALA A 138 -21.08 -3.22 -0.99
CA ALA A 138 -21.63 -3.12 0.35
C ALA A 138 -20.56 -2.86 1.42
N LYS A 139 -19.38 -3.50 1.29
CA LYS A 139 -18.23 -3.24 2.17
C LYS A 139 -17.63 -1.85 1.96
N LEU A 140 -17.51 -1.38 0.71
CA LEU A 140 -17.00 -0.04 0.40
C LEU A 140 -17.87 1.06 1.01
N ALA A 141 -19.17 0.86 1.14
CA ALA A 141 -20.09 1.82 1.75
C ALA A 141 -19.70 2.18 3.21
N CYS A 142 -19.03 1.27 3.92
CA CYS A 142 -18.53 1.54 5.29
C CYS A 142 -17.31 2.50 5.30
N TYR A 143 -16.68 2.73 4.15
CA TYR A 143 -15.51 3.61 3.99
C TYR A 143 -15.87 5.00 3.45
N GLY A 144 -17.17 5.28 3.22
CA GLY A 144 -17.69 6.54 2.70
C GLY A 144 -17.94 6.52 1.18
N GLU A 145 -18.69 7.52 0.71
CA GLU A 145 -19.16 7.59 -0.70
C GLU A 145 -18.03 7.65 -1.74
N ALA A 146 -16.89 8.25 -1.39
CA ALA A 146 -15.74 8.38 -2.26
C ALA A 146 -14.83 7.14 -2.26
N ALA A 147 -15.15 6.12 -1.47
CA ALA A 147 -14.32 4.94 -1.34
C ALA A 147 -14.27 4.13 -2.65
N THR A 148 -13.07 3.75 -3.06
CA THR A 148 -12.84 3.02 -4.29
C THR A 148 -11.85 1.88 -4.05
N TYR A 149 -12.23 0.66 -4.38
CA TYR A 149 -11.31 -0.46 -4.35
C TYR A 149 -10.40 -0.43 -5.57
N MET A 150 -9.09 -0.56 -5.35
CA MET A 150 -8.09 -0.43 -6.40
C MET A 150 -7.08 -1.57 -6.33
N LEU A 151 -6.61 -2.01 -7.51
CA LEU A 151 -5.54 -2.99 -7.67
C LEU A 151 -4.39 -2.40 -8.48
N TRP A 152 -3.19 -2.87 -8.22
CA TRP A 152 -2.02 -2.68 -9.06
C TRP A 152 -1.37 -4.03 -9.34
N ASP A 153 -1.57 -4.53 -10.56
CA ASP A 153 -0.92 -5.73 -11.07
C ASP A 153 0.48 -5.37 -11.58
N LEU A 154 1.49 -5.76 -10.83
CA LEU A 154 2.89 -5.46 -11.12
C LEU A 154 3.43 -6.27 -12.31
N ALA A 155 2.85 -7.43 -12.61
CA ALA A 155 3.25 -8.26 -13.73
C ALA A 155 2.74 -7.66 -15.05
N ALA A 156 1.47 -7.24 -15.08
CA ALA A 156 0.86 -6.55 -16.23
C ALA A 156 1.55 -5.21 -16.51
N ALA A 157 1.92 -4.47 -15.45
CA ALA A 157 2.61 -3.18 -15.56
C ALA A 157 4.00 -3.30 -16.22
N GLN A 158 4.71 -4.40 -16.01
CA GLN A 158 6.02 -4.64 -16.66
C GLN A 158 5.88 -4.97 -18.14
N SER A 159 4.85 -5.73 -18.52
CA SER A 159 4.59 -6.11 -19.91
C SER A 159 4.21 -4.90 -20.79
N SER A 160 3.74 -3.81 -20.17
CA SER A 160 3.31 -2.57 -20.85
C SER A 160 4.45 -1.56 -21.02
N ARG A 161 5.64 -1.82 -20.46
CA ARG A 161 6.79 -0.92 -20.58
C ARG A 161 7.49 -1.18 -21.93
N PRO A 162 7.66 -0.17 -22.80
CA PRO A 162 8.41 -0.36 -24.05
C PRO A 162 9.84 -0.84 -23.73
N PRO A 163 10.42 -1.71 -24.57
CA PRO A 163 11.79 -2.16 -24.37
C PRO A 163 12.73 -0.97 -24.32
N THR A 164 13.57 -0.93 -23.30
CA THR A 164 14.63 0.08 -23.17
C THR A 164 15.50 -0.02 -24.43
N PRO A 165 15.73 1.08 -25.17
CA PRO A 165 16.62 1.03 -26.34
C PRO A 165 18.00 0.55 -25.87
N MET A 166 18.47 -0.55 -26.46
CA MET A 166 19.84 -1.02 -26.27
C MET A 166 20.78 0.09 -26.75
N THR A 167 21.60 0.64 -25.86
CA THR A 167 22.74 1.45 -26.22
C THR A 167 23.66 0.58 -27.09
N PRO A 168 24.07 1.05 -28.30
CA PRO A 168 25.05 0.32 -29.08
C PRO A 168 26.34 0.22 -28.26
N SER A 169 26.84 -1.01 -28.09
CA SER A 169 28.17 -1.23 -27.56
C SER A 169 29.16 -0.61 -28.53
N GLU A 170 29.98 0.33 -28.05
CA GLU A 170 31.17 0.78 -28.76
C GLU A 170 32.06 -0.46 -29.02
N SER A 171 31.98 -0.95 -30.25
CA SER A 171 32.89 -1.94 -30.75
C SER A 171 34.26 -1.31 -30.92
N ALA A 172 35.21 -1.87 -30.22
CA ALA A 172 36.64 -1.68 -30.34
C ALA A 172 37.08 -1.27 -31.73
N ASP A 173 37.72 -0.12 -31.83
CA ASP A 173 38.72 0.15 -32.85
C ASP A 173 40.11 -0.15 -32.27
N GLN A 174 40.59 -1.35 -32.48
CA GLN A 174 42.00 -1.71 -32.39
C GLN A 174 42.42 -2.17 -33.79
N ALA A 175 42.94 -1.26 -34.58
CA ALA A 175 43.72 -1.63 -35.74
C ALA A 175 44.82 -0.58 -35.98
N GLN A 176 46.03 -1.03 -35.68
CA GLN A 176 47.26 -0.80 -36.44
C GLN A 176 47.88 0.61 -36.55
N THR A 177 48.94 0.91 -35.89
CA THR A 177 50.29 0.93 -36.53
C THR A 177 51.40 0.94 -35.47
#